data_1d16b8214e6aefd03e2087de2be8f0a9
#
_entry.id   1d16b8214e6aefd03e2087de2be8f0a9
#
_cell.length_a   1.000
_cell.length_b   1.000
_cell.length_c   1.000
_cell.angle_alpha   90.00
_cell.angle_beta   90.00
_cell.angle_gamma   90.00
#
_symmetry.space_group_name_H-M   'P 1'
#
loop_
_entity.id
_entity.type
_entity.pdbx_description
1 polymer ?
#
loop_
_entity_poly.entity_id
_entity_poly.type
_entity_poly.pdbx_seq_one_letter_code
_entity_poly.pdbx_strand_id
1 'polypeptide(L)'
;MKENIIFRYADENFCYHHTYTKNPDPAQFAFLSHSHNMYEIYLLISGKVEYIIEGRIFTPEPGTVMLTNKGAVHNTHIVDSNADYERRVLMFSQEFISPVFKTLFENASFGLSENDLLFANSCMEMIEHNNRILSTPELIKSVLSALLAKFSGIYFSDSVKVPVSDENITVKKTIEFINANLDKKWNLDSLENTIYRDKAYISREFKHTVGCGIWDYTIRKRVFSAQQLMYSGKSITEAFTSSGFNDYSTFYRNYKKIIGQSPSDDSKKFRQSVQNN
;
A
#
# COMPACT_ATOMS: atom_id res chain seq x y z
N MET A 1 12.99 -4.78 21.04
CA MET A 1 14.23 -4.84 20.21
C MET A 1 14.12 -3.85 19.10
N LYS A 2 15.18 -3.19 18.67
CA LYS A 2 15.11 -2.24 17.55
C LYS A 2 15.23 -3.00 16.22
N GLU A 3 14.41 -2.63 15.24
CA GLU A 3 14.58 -3.04 13.87
C GLU A 3 15.98 -2.61 13.39
N ASN A 4 16.76 -3.54 12.89
CA ASN A 4 18.07 -3.22 12.32
C ASN A 4 17.87 -2.78 10.88
N ILE A 5 18.10 -1.51 10.61
CA ILE A 5 18.06 -0.97 9.25
C ILE A 5 19.38 -1.34 8.58
N ILE A 6 19.32 -2.24 7.61
CA ILE A 6 20.47 -2.62 6.76
C ILE A 6 20.73 -1.48 5.77
N PHE A 7 19.65 -1.00 5.13
CA PHE A 7 19.70 0.12 4.20
C PHE A 7 18.40 0.94 4.27
N ARG A 8 18.53 2.25 4.16
CA ARG A 8 17.39 3.17 4.04
C ARG A 8 17.75 4.34 3.14
N TYR A 9 16.91 4.58 2.15
CA TYR A 9 16.88 5.78 1.35
C TYR A 9 15.45 6.30 1.28
N ALA A 10 15.25 7.60 1.35
CA ALA A 10 13.94 8.20 1.18
C ALA A 10 14.07 9.62 0.64
N ASP A 11 13.34 9.91 -0.43
CA ASP A 11 13.02 11.25 -0.88
C ASP A 11 11.49 11.37 -1.06
N GLU A 12 11.04 12.43 -1.70
CA GLU A 12 9.60 12.67 -1.87
C GLU A 12 8.91 11.73 -2.88
N ASN A 13 9.67 11.08 -3.75
CA ASN A 13 9.15 10.29 -4.88
C ASN A 13 9.56 8.81 -4.84
N PHE A 14 10.57 8.48 -4.05
CA PHE A 14 11.08 7.14 -3.90
C PHE A 14 11.54 6.86 -2.49
N CYS A 15 11.22 5.69 -1.98
CA CYS A 15 11.67 5.23 -0.68
C CYS A 15 12.07 3.76 -0.77
N TYR A 16 13.19 3.41 -0.20
CA TYR A 16 13.65 2.03 -0.10
C TYR A 16 14.12 1.71 1.31
N HIS A 17 13.59 0.63 1.86
CA HIS A 17 13.95 0.10 3.15
C HIS A 17 14.35 -1.37 3.02
N HIS A 18 15.56 -1.71 3.49
CA HIS A 18 15.99 -3.07 3.75
C HIS A 18 16.19 -3.22 5.27
N THR A 19 15.39 -4.06 5.89
CA THR A 19 15.35 -4.18 7.35
C THR A 19 15.45 -5.64 7.77
N TYR A 20 16.12 -5.86 8.90
CA TYR A 20 16.27 -7.16 9.55
C TYR A 20 15.96 -7.02 11.04
N THR A 21 15.20 -7.95 11.59
CA THR A 21 14.88 -8.01 13.00
C THR A 21 15.04 -9.43 13.51
N LYS A 22 15.93 -9.58 14.49
CA LYS A 22 16.13 -10.87 15.16
C LYS A 22 15.06 -11.06 16.23
N ASN A 23 14.40 -12.24 16.22
CA ASN A 23 13.34 -12.60 17.16
C ASN A 23 12.34 -11.42 17.37
N PRO A 24 11.59 -11.05 16.34
CA PRO A 24 10.66 -9.91 16.40
C PRO A 24 9.58 -10.15 17.45
N ASP A 25 9.27 -9.11 18.25
CA ASP A 25 8.14 -9.15 19.17
C ASP A 25 6.86 -8.74 18.42
N PRO A 26 5.87 -9.64 18.24
CA PRO A 26 4.64 -9.31 17.53
C PRO A 26 3.91 -8.09 18.09
N ALA A 27 3.99 -7.85 19.40
CA ALA A 27 3.35 -6.70 20.03
C ALA A 27 4.03 -5.36 19.69
N GLN A 28 5.35 -5.36 19.43
CA GLN A 28 6.10 -4.18 19.03
C GLN A 28 6.07 -3.93 17.53
N PHE A 29 5.85 -5.00 16.74
CA PHE A 29 5.76 -4.96 15.27
C PHE A 29 4.33 -5.05 14.74
N ALA A 30 3.32 -4.79 15.57
CA ALA A 30 1.99 -4.51 15.08
C ALA A 30 2.03 -3.22 14.26
N PHE A 31 2.42 -3.34 13.00
CA PHE A 31 2.39 -2.22 12.08
C PHE A 31 0.95 -1.71 11.98
N LEU A 32 0.73 -0.49 12.44
CA LEU A 32 -0.56 0.15 12.31
C LEU A 32 -0.94 0.19 10.84
N SER A 33 -2.16 -0.19 10.52
CA SER A 33 -2.70 -0.07 9.18
C SER A 33 -2.49 1.34 8.66
N HIS A 34 -1.87 1.43 7.51
CA HIS A 34 -1.53 2.69 6.86
C HIS A 34 -1.87 2.65 5.38
N SER A 35 -1.77 3.78 4.75
CA SER A 35 -1.90 3.95 3.31
C SER A 35 -1.04 5.15 2.90
N HIS A 36 -0.46 5.08 1.73
CA HIS A 36 0.38 6.15 1.17
C HIS A 36 0.09 6.36 -0.31
N ASN A 37 0.51 7.50 -0.85
CA ASN A 37 0.33 7.84 -2.26
C ASN A 37 1.49 7.33 -3.13
N MET A 38 1.97 6.15 -2.84
CA MET A 38 3.03 5.47 -3.59
C MET A 38 2.61 4.05 -3.91
N TYR A 39 3.11 3.51 -5.00
CA TYR A 39 3.12 2.08 -5.24
C TYR A 39 4.15 1.43 -4.33
N GLU A 40 3.89 0.21 -3.88
CA GLU A 40 4.82 -0.52 -3.02
C GLU A 40 5.12 -1.90 -3.59
N ILE A 41 6.40 -2.25 -3.60
CA ILE A 41 6.91 -3.60 -3.78
C ILE A 41 7.44 -4.04 -2.42
N TYR A 42 6.82 -5.05 -1.84
CA TYR A 42 7.29 -5.71 -0.63
C TYR A 42 7.83 -7.09 -1.00
N LEU A 43 9.07 -7.39 -0.62
CA LEU A 43 9.71 -8.69 -0.78
C LEU A 43 10.04 -9.24 0.60
N LEU A 44 9.43 -10.38 0.94
CA LEU A 44 9.74 -11.13 2.14
C LEU A 44 11.00 -11.98 1.90
N ILE A 45 12.05 -11.73 2.69
CA ILE A 45 13.31 -12.49 2.62
C ILE A 45 13.29 -13.62 3.63
N SER A 46 12.88 -13.35 4.88
CA SER A 46 12.74 -14.35 5.93
C SER A 46 11.66 -13.98 6.93
N GLY A 47 11.16 -14.97 7.67
CA GLY A 47 10.14 -14.78 8.70
C GLY A 47 8.78 -15.32 8.30
N LYS A 48 7.86 -15.31 9.27
CA LYS A 48 6.45 -15.68 9.08
C LYS A 48 5.57 -14.51 9.40
N VAL A 49 4.84 -14.05 8.40
CA VAL A 49 3.98 -12.87 8.51
C VAL A 49 2.60 -13.12 7.90
N GLU A 50 1.63 -12.37 8.37
CA GLU A 50 0.40 -12.08 7.66
C GLU A 50 0.54 -10.69 7.02
N TYR A 51 0.33 -10.61 5.72
CA TYR A 51 0.31 -9.35 4.99
C TYR A 51 -1.12 -9.03 4.60
N ILE A 52 -1.63 -7.92 5.09
CA ILE A 52 -3.04 -7.55 4.93
C ILE A 52 -3.12 -6.40 3.94
N ILE A 53 -3.91 -6.58 2.88
CA ILE A 53 -4.20 -5.52 1.89
C ILE A 53 -5.72 -5.45 1.71
N GLU A 54 -6.30 -4.27 1.96
CA GLU A 54 -7.74 -4.05 1.79
C GLU A 54 -8.58 -5.16 2.45
N GLY A 55 -8.20 -5.55 3.68
CA GLY A 55 -8.87 -6.58 4.46
C GLY A 55 -8.68 -8.04 4.00
N ARG A 56 -7.92 -8.27 2.93
CA ARG A 56 -7.50 -9.62 2.53
C ARG A 56 -6.23 -9.99 3.26
N ILE A 57 -6.20 -11.16 3.85
CA ILE A 57 -5.05 -11.68 4.59
C ILE A 57 -4.29 -12.65 3.68
N PHE A 58 -3.03 -12.36 3.48
CA PHE A 58 -2.08 -13.21 2.76
C PHE A 58 -1.06 -13.76 3.74
N THR A 59 -0.65 -15.01 3.53
CA THR A 59 0.41 -15.68 4.30
C THR A 59 1.60 -15.96 3.37
N PRO A 60 2.41 -14.93 3.06
CA PRO A 60 3.52 -15.09 2.14
C PRO A 60 4.64 -15.95 2.75
N GLU A 61 5.19 -16.87 1.98
CA GLU A 61 6.43 -17.56 2.29
C GLU A 61 7.64 -16.70 1.89
N PRO A 62 8.84 -16.93 2.48
CA PRO A 62 10.08 -16.29 2.02
C PRO A 62 10.26 -16.40 0.50
N GLY A 63 10.71 -15.33 -0.13
CA GLY A 63 10.78 -15.21 -1.60
C GLY A 63 9.48 -14.73 -2.25
N THR A 64 8.47 -14.34 -1.47
CA THR A 64 7.22 -13.78 -2.02
C THR A 64 7.32 -12.28 -2.23
N VAL A 65 6.79 -11.83 -3.36
CA VAL A 65 6.53 -10.41 -3.69
C VAL A 65 5.06 -10.08 -3.48
N MET A 66 4.81 -9.00 -2.76
CA MET A 66 3.49 -8.36 -2.63
C MET A 66 3.54 -7.00 -3.30
N LEU A 67 2.57 -6.70 -4.16
CA LEU A 67 2.46 -5.41 -4.85
C LEU A 67 1.24 -4.65 -4.32
N THR A 68 1.48 -3.49 -3.74
CA THR A 68 0.42 -2.67 -3.13
C THR A 68 0.18 -1.40 -3.93
N ASN A 69 -1.08 -1.18 -4.30
CA ASN A 69 -1.49 0.02 -5.05
C ASN A 69 -1.51 1.26 -4.15
N LYS A 70 -1.38 2.42 -4.78
CA LYS A 70 -1.56 3.72 -4.11
C LYS A 70 -2.90 3.80 -3.39
N GLY A 71 -2.87 4.27 -2.15
CA GLY A 71 -4.07 4.45 -1.33
C GLY A 71 -4.69 3.16 -0.80
N ALA A 72 -4.14 1.99 -1.12
CA ALA A 72 -4.57 0.76 -0.50
C ALA A 72 -4.19 0.74 0.98
N VAL A 73 -5.14 0.38 1.84
CA VAL A 73 -4.88 0.22 3.27
C VAL A 73 -4.24 -1.13 3.50
N HIS A 74 -3.05 -1.13 4.08
CA HIS A 74 -2.28 -2.37 4.30
C HIS A 74 -1.49 -2.33 5.60
N ASN A 75 -1.10 -3.51 6.05
CA ASN A 75 -0.21 -3.70 7.20
C ASN A 75 0.46 -5.08 7.13
N THR A 76 1.41 -5.31 8.03
CA THR A 76 2.08 -6.61 8.22
C THR A 76 1.99 -7.00 9.68
N HIS A 77 1.55 -8.23 9.96
CA HIS A 77 1.59 -8.83 11.27
C HIS A 77 2.66 -9.92 11.30
N ILE A 78 3.53 -9.89 12.30
CA ILE A 78 4.47 -10.96 12.54
C ILE A 78 3.76 -12.08 13.31
N VAL A 79 3.80 -13.28 12.75
CA VAL A 79 3.09 -14.46 13.30
C VAL A 79 4.02 -15.30 14.18
N ASP A 80 5.32 -15.36 13.86
CA ASP A 80 6.29 -16.17 14.60
C ASP A 80 7.44 -15.30 15.13
N SER A 81 7.52 -15.19 16.46
CA SER A 81 8.57 -14.46 17.16
C SER A 81 9.92 -15.17 17.22
N ASN A 82 9.97 -16.45 16.87
CA ASN A 82 11.20 -17.24 16.89
C ASN A 82 11.92 -17.24 15.54
N ALA A 83 11.26 -16.81 14.49
CA ALA A 83 11.84 -16.68 13.16
C ALA A 83 12.36 -15.25 12.95
N ASP A 84 13.60 -15.11 12.50
CA ASP A 84 14.16 -13.82 12.13
C ASP A 84 13.36 -13.22 10.96
N TYR A 85 13.08 -11.94 11.04
CA TYR A 85 12.25 -11.22 10.05
C TYR A 85 13.09 -10.27 9.21
N GLU A 86 13.14 -10.51 7.92
CA GLU A 86 13.85 -9.69 6.95
C GLU A 86 12.97 -9.37 5.74
N ARG A 87 12.97 -8.11 5.35
CA ARG A 87 12.20 -7.62 4.21
C ARG A 87 12.91 -6.51 3.46
N ARG A 88 12.56 -6.40 2.20
CA ARG A 88 12.89 -5.25 1.34
C ARG A 88 11.59 -4.58 0.88
N VAL A 89 11.50 -3.27 1.02
CA VAL A 89 10.33 -2.49 0.64
C VAL A 89 10.74 -1.34 -0.24
N LEU A 90 10.22 -1.31 -1.45
CA LEU A 90 10.38 -0.21 -2.41
C LEU A 90 9.05 0.51 -2.54
N MET A 91 9.03 1.80 -2.25
CA MET A 91 7.87 2.66 -2.47
C MET A 91 8.23 3.74 -3.49
N PHE A 92 7.36 4.01 -4.46
CA PHE A 92 7.65 4.96 -5.52
C PHE A 92 6.39 5.64 -6.05
N SER A 93 6.57 6.88 -6.49
CA SER A 93 5.50 7.68 -7.09
C SER A 93 5.19 7.22 -8.52
N GLN A 94 4.08 7.73 -9.07
CA GLN A 94 3.62 7.36 -10.41
C GLN A 94 4.60 7.70 -11.53
N GLU A 95 5.49 8.64 -11.35
CA GLU A 95 6.49 9.06 -12.35
C GLU A 95 7.64 8.04 -12.52
N PHE A 96 7.77 7.10 -11.59
CA PHE A 96 8.75 6.02 -11.66
C PHE A 96 8.22 4.76 -12.35
N ILE A 97 6.93 4.70 -12.71
CA ILE A 97 6.29 3.52 -13.28
C ILE A 97 5.67 3.81 -14.64
N SER A 98 6.00 2.99 -15.63
CA SER A 98 5.28 3.03 -16.90
C SER A 98 3.81 2.62 -16.72
N PRO A 99 2.85 3.27 -17.41
CA PRO A 99 1.43 2.92 -17.33
C PRO A 99 1.13 1.44 -17.57
N VAL A 100 1.94 0.74 -18.38
CA VAL A 100 1.77 -0.69 -18.69
C VAL A 100 1.86 -1.59 -17.45
N PHE A 101 2.59 -1.17 -16.41
CA PHE A 101 2.74 -1.98 -15.20
C PHE A 101 1.71 -1.67 -14.11
N LYS A 102 0.83 -0.68 -14.28
CA LYS A 102 -0.13 -0.29 -13.24
C LYS A 102 -1.08 -1.41 -12.84
N THR A 103 -1.50 -2.23 -13.80
CA THR A 103 -2.41 -3.35 -13.56
C THR A 103 -1.84 -4.41 -12.63
N LEU A 104 -0.51 -4.53 -12.53
CA LEU A 104 0.13 -5.44 -11.57
C LEU A 104 -0.20 -5.10 -10.13
N PHE A 105 -0.39 -3.81 -9.81
CA PHE A 105 -0.63 -3.35 -8.45
C PHE A 105 -2.09 -3.49 -8.01
N GLU A 106 -2.97 -3.96 -8.87
CA GLU A 106 -4.38 -4.14 -8.50
C GLU A 106 -4.60 -5.35 -7.60
N ASN A 107 -3.82 -6.43 -7.75
CA ASN A 107 -3.94 -7.63 -6.91
C ASN A 107 -2.76 -8.61 -7.02
N ALA A 108 -1.57 -8.18 -7.39
CA ALA A 108 -0.49 -9.12 -7.62
C ALA A 108 0.25 -9.51 -6.33
N SER A 109 0.24 -10.82 -6.06
CA SER A 109 1.10 -11.46 -5.07
C SER A 109 1.56 -12.80 -5.63
N PHE A 110 2.85 -13.08 -5.60
CA PHE A 110 3.40 -14.30 -6.20
C PHE A 110 4.75 -14.67 -5.56
N GLY A 111 5.00 -15.98 -5.50
CA GLY A 111 6.31 -16.51 -5.12
C GLY A 111 7.32 -16.38 -6.27
N LEU A 112 8.57 -16.15 -5.93
CA LEU A 112 9.68 -16.13 -6.86
C LEU A 112 10.38 -17.51 -6.87
N SER A 113 10.80 -17.99 -8.05
CA SER A 113 11.77 -19.06 -8.13
C SER A 113 13.13 -18.60 -7.57
N GLU A 114 14.05 -19.52 -7.27
CA GLU A 114 15.40 -19.17 -6.79
C GLU A 114 16.11 -18.20 -7.74
N ASN A 115 16.02 -18.43 -9.05
CA ASN A 115 16.62 -17.54 -10.05
C ASN A 115 15.96 -16.17 -10.11
N ASP A 116 14.63 -16.11 -9.95
CA ASP A 116 13.89 -14.86 -9.94
C ASP A 116 14.16 -14.05 -8.67
N LEU A 117 14.31 -14.73 -7.54
CA LEU A 117 14.70 -14.12 -6.26
C LEU A 117 16.13 -13.57 -6.33
N LEU A 118 17.06 -14.32 -6.92
CA LEU A 118 18.43 -13.84 -7.15
C LEU A 118 18.44 -12.59 -8.03
N PHE A 119 17.67 -12.58 -9.11
CA PHE A 119 17.52 -11.41 -9.97
C PHE A 119 16.94 -10.21 -9.21
N ALA A 120 15.85 -10.41 -8.46
CA ALA A 120 15.22 -9.35 -7.68
C ALA A 120 16.18 -8.77 -6.63
N ASN A 121 16.90 -9.62 -5.90
CA ASN A 121 17.92 -9.20 -4.94
C ASN A 121 19.04 -8.40 -5.62
N SER A 122 19.58 -8.88 -6.72
CA SER A 122 20.63 -8.17 -7.47
C SER A 122 20.18 -6.77 -7.93
N CYS A 123 18.95 -6.64 -8.41
CA CYS A 123 18.37 -5.36 -8.76
C CYS A 123 18.27 -4.40 -7.56
N MET A 124 17.81 -4.90 -6.42
CA MET A 124 17.65 -4.10 -5.19
C MET A 124 19.04 -3.71 -4.61
N GLU A 125 20.01 -4.62 -4.65
CA GLU A 125 21.39 -4.36 -4.24
C GLU A 125 22.08 -3.31 -5.12
N MET A 126 21.73 -3.24 -6.40
CA MET A 126 22.22 -2.14 -7.26
C MET A 126 21.80 -0.77 -6.71
N ILE A 127 20.60 -0.63 -6.17
CA ILE A 127 20.14 0.60 -5.51
C ILE A 127 20.94 0.83 -4.21
N GLU A 128 21.15 -0.21 -3.39
CA GLU A 128 21.88 -0.11 -2.13
C GLU A 128 23.32 0.33 -2.31
N HIS A 129 24.04 -0.29 -3.26
CA HIS A 129 25.48 -0.03 -3.46
C HIS A 129 25.74 1.29 -4.21
N ASN A 130 24.87 1.66 -5.15
CA ASN A 130 25.09 2.87 -5.96
C ASN A 130 24.55 4.15 -5.31
N ASN A 131 23.77 4.05 -4.26
CA ASN A 131 23.20 5.22 -3.58
C ASN A 131 24.29 6.19 -3.02
N ARG A 132 25.48 5.70 -2.75
CA ARG A 132 26.60 6.54 -2.27
C ARG A 132 27.28 7.34 -3.39
N ILE A 133 27.07 6.97 -4.66
CA ILE A 133 27.82 7.53 -5.81
C ILE A 133 26.89 8.10 -6.89
N LEU A 134 25.76 7.48 -7.19
CA LEU A 134 24.94 7.78 -8.37
C LEU A 134 23.45 7.46 -8.19
N SER A 135 22.81 7.80 -7.06
CA SER A 135 21.34 7.66 -6.94
C SER A 135 20.66 8.69 -7.85
N THR A 136 20.77 8.48 -9.16
CA THR A 136 20.01 9.28 -10.08
C THR A 136 18.61 8.67 -10.21
N PRO A 137 17.56 9.48 -10.35
CA PRO A 137 16.21 9.00 -10.66
C PRO A 137 16.19 8.03 -11.85
N GLU A 138 17.09 8.20 -12.83
CA GLU A 138 17.23 7.37 -14.01
C GLU A 138 17.66 5.93 -13.69
N LEU A 139 18.62 5.76 -12.77
CA LEU A 139 19.03 4.43 -12.31
C LEU A 139 17.87 3.71 -11.62
N ILE A 140 17.20 4.39 -10.70
CA ILE A 140 16.05 3.84 -9.97
C ILE A 140 14.94 3.45 -10.95
N LYS A 141 14.60 4.32 -11.91
CA LYS A 141 13.61 4.01 -12.96
C LYS A 141 14.00 2.79 -13.79
N SER A 142 15.27 2.66 -14.14
CA SER A 142 15.77 1.52 -14.92
C SER A 142 15.68 0.22 -14.14
N VAL A 143 16.09 0.22 -12.88
CA VAL A 143 15.99 -0.94 -11.99
C VAL A 143 14.53 -1.33 -11.75
N LEU A 144 13.66 -0.37 -11.45
CA LEU A 144 12.22 -0.62 -11.27
C LEU A 144 11.58 -1.17 -12.55
N SER A 145 11.95 -0.64 -13.72
CA SER A 145 11.43 -1.13 -15.00
C SER A 145 11.84 -2.58 -15.25
N ALA A 146 13.08 -2.94 -14.94
CA ALA A 146 13.57 -4.32 -15.06
C ALA A 146 12.85 -5.28 -14.11
N LEU A 147 12.69 -4.87 -12.83
CA LEU A 147 11.93 -5.63 -11.83
C LEU A 147 10.48 -5.85 -12.26
N LEU A 148 9.80 -4.78 -12.66
CA LEU A 148 8.38 -4.83 -13.03
C LEU A 148 8.15 -5.61 -14.33
N ALA A 149 9.06 -5.52 -15.30
CA ALA A 149 9.01 -6.35 -16.51
C ALA A 149 9.12 -7.84 -16.16
N LYS A 150 10.07 -8.19 -15.28
CA LYS A 150 10.22 -9.57 -14.80
C LYS A 150 8.99 -10.04 -14.04
N PHE A 151 8.48 -9.24 -13.11
CA PHE A 151 7.30 -9.55 -12.34
C PHE A 151 6.03 -9.68 -13.19
N SER A 152 5.91 -8.89 -14.26
CA SER A 152 4.84 -9.06 -15.25
C SER A 152 4.90 -10.44 -15.91
N GLY A 153 6.08 -10.85 -16.36
CA GLY A 153 6.26 -12.18 -16.96
C GLY A 153 5.87 -13.30 -16.01
N ILE A 154 6.24 -13.20 -14.74
CA ILE A 154 5.88 -14.18 -13.72
C ILE A 154 4.36 -14.16 -13.47
N TYR A 155 3.77 -12.99 -13.28
CA TYR A 155 2.34 -12.84 -12.96
C TYR A 155 1.42 -13.38 -14.05
N PHE A 156 1.78 -13.19 -15.34
CA PHE A 156 0.99 -13.65 -16.48
C PHE A 156 1.31 -15.08 -16.93
N SER A 157 2.33 -15.73 -16.37
CA SER A 157 2.70 -17.11 -16.72
C SER A 157 2.10 -18.21 -15.85
N ASP A 158 0.95 -17.96 -15.20
CA ASP A 158 0.29 -18.90 -14.27
C ASP A 158 1.17 -19.34 -13.06
N SER A 159 2.11 -18.50 -12.64
CA SER A 159 2.92 -18.72 -11.47
C SER A 159 2.08 -18.78 -10.18
N VAL A 160 2.62 -19.43 -9.17
CA VAL A 160 1.98 -19.69 -7.87
C VAL A 160 1.53 -18.37 -7.24
N LYS A 161 0.24 -18.10 -7.30
CA LYS A 161 -0.39 -17.00 -6.55
C LYS A 161 -0.32 -17.33 -5.06
N VAL A 162 0.02 -16.34 -4.25
CA VAL A 162 -0.02 -16.50 -2.79
C VAL A 162 -1.47 -16.76 -2.38
N PRO A 163 -1.73 -17.82 -1.61
CA PRO A 163 -3.09 -18.09 -1.16
C PRO A 163 -3.57 -16.93 -0.27
N VAL A 164 -4.79 -16.48 -0.55
CA VAL A 164 -5.54 -15.66 0.38
C VAL A 164 -6.07 -16.60 1.45
N SER A 165 -5.77 -16.34 2.71
CA SER A 165 -6.38 -17.07 3.82
C SER A 165 -7.90 -16.83 3.83
N ASP A 166 -8.64 -17.61 4.61
CA ASP A 166 -10.11 -17.53 4.66
C ASP A 166 -10.58 -16.09 4.77
N GLU A 167 -11.20 -15.61 3.69
CA GLU A 167 -11.66 -14.22 3.56
C GLU A 167 -12.79 -13.97 4.56
N ASN A 168 -12.62 -13.04 5.47
CA ASN A 168 -13.68 -12.63 6.39
C ASN A 168 -14.80 -11.94 5.59
N ILE A 169 -15.86 -12.68 5.30
CA ILE A 169 -16.99 -12.23 4.46
C ILE A 169 -17.62 -10.94 5.01
N THR A 170 -17.66 -10.75 6.34
CA THR A 170 -18.18 -9.52 6.96
C THR A 170 -17.30 -8.33 6.63
N VAL A 171 -15.98 -8.50 6.73
CA VAL A 171 -15.02 -7.44 6.40
C VAL A 171 -15.05 -7.12 4.91
N LYS A 172 -15.07 -8.13 4.05
CA LYS A 172 -15.19 -7.95 2.60
C LYS A 172 -16.43 -7.14 2.22
N LYS A 173 -17.61 -7.54 2.68
CA LYS A 173 -18.85 -6.81 2.43
C LYS A 173 -18.83 -5.39 2.99
N THR A 174 -18.17 -5.17 4.14
CA THR A 174 -17.98 -3.84 4.71
C THR A 174 -17.13 -2.96 3.78
N ILE A 175 -16.03 -3.47 3.25
CA ILE A 175 -15.17 -2.75 2.31
C ILE A 175 -15.91 -2.47 1.00
N GLU A 176 -16.64 -3.43 0.45
CA GLU A 176 -17.47 -3.26 -0.74
C GLU A 176 -18.53 -2.17 -0.52
N PHE A 177 -19.23 -2.19 0.62
CA PHE A 177 -20.19 -1.15 0.99
C PHE A 177 -19.54 0.23 1.06
N ILE A 178 -18.40 0.36 1.75
CA ILE A 178 -17.67 1.62 1.88
C ILE A 178 -17.28 2.15 0.49
N ASN A 179 -16.70 1.31 -0.35
CA ASN A 179 -16.23 1.70 -1.68
C ASN A 179 -17.39 2.14 -2.59
N ALA A 180 -18.55 1.49 -2.51
CA ALA A 180 -19.75 1.84 -3.25
C ALA A 180 -20.46 3.11 -2.74
N ASN A 181 -20.09 3.61 -1.57
CA ASN A 181 -20.73 4.75 -0.91
C ASN A 181 -19.73 5.83 -0.44
N LEU A 182 -18.54 5.88 -1.06
CA LEU A 182 -17.51 6.86 -0.67
C LEU A 182 -17.99 8.31 -0.82
N ASP A 183 -18.74 8.60 -1.89
CA ASP A 183 -19.28 9.90 -2.24
C ASP A 183 -20.55 10.28 -1.46
N LYS A 184 -21.13 9.33 -0.68
CA LYS A 184 -22.42 9.49 -0.02
C LYS A 184 -22.28 9.61 1.50
N LYS A 185 -23.32 10.20 2.09
CA LYS A 185 -23.51 10.10 3.56
C LYS A 185 -24.09 8.75 3.90
N TRP A 186 -23.46 8.05 4.83
CA TRP A 186 -23.95 6.81 5.41
C TRP A 186 -23.56 6.74 6.90
N ASN A 187 -24.18 5.83 7.63
CA ASN A 187 -23.91 5.58 9.04
C ASN A 187 -23.82 4.08 9.33
N LEU A 188 -23.48 3.70 10.55
CA LEU A 188 -23.35 2.30 10.92
C LEU A 188 -24.68 1.53 10.85
N ASP A 189 -25.82 2.20 11.02
CA ASP A 189 -27.13 1.55 10.90
C ASP A 189 -27.42 1.16 9.44
N SER A 190 -27.05 2.00 8.48
CA SER A 190 -27.16 1.65 7.05
C SER A 190 -26.23 0.49 6.66
N LEU A 191 -25.03 0.42 7.26
CA LEU A 191 -24.11 -0.68 7.09
C LEU A 191 -24.66 -1.98 7.70
N GLU A 192 -25.17 -1.93 8.93
CA GLU A 192 -25.83 -3.05 9.63
C GLU A 192 -26.97 -3.63 8.80
N ASN A 193 -27.86 -2.77 8.29
CA ASN A 193 -28.99 -3.17 7.45
C ASN A 193 -28.55 -3.80 6.13
N THR A 194 -27.41 -3.38 5.57
CA THR A 194 -26.91 -3.94 4.31
C THR A 194 -26.21 -5.29 4.49
N ILE A 195 -25.45 -5.42 5.58
CA ILE A 195 -24.65 -6.64 5.82
C ILE A 195 -25.46 -7.70 6.59
N TYR A 196 -26.54 -7.31 7.24
CA TYR A 196 -27.38 -8.17 8.13
C TYR A 196 -26.56 -8.74 9.30
N ARG A 197 -25.72 -7.89 9.91
CA ARG A 197 -24.93 -8.18 11.11
C ARG A 197 -24.92 -6.96 12.02
N ASP A 198 -24.89 -7.20 13.32
CA ASP A 198 -24.80 -6.14 14.34
C ASP A 198 -23.59 -5.23 14.13
N LYS A 199 -23.80 -3.93 14.23
CA LYS A 199 -22.78 -2.89 13.97
C LYS A 199 -21.57 -2.98 14.92
N ALA A 200 -21.76 -3.43 16.17
CA ALA A 200 -20.64 -3.61 17.09
C ALA A 200 -19.80 -4.82 16.71
N TYR A 201 -20.44 -5.90 16.25
CA TYR A 201 -19.76 -7.05 15.66
C TYR A 201 -18.98 -6.65 14.42
N ILE A 202 -19.61 -5.96 13.46
CA ILE A 202 -18.95 -5.48 12.23
C ILE A 202 -17.73 -4.63 12.57
N SER A 203 -17.86 -3.67 13.48
CA SER A 203 -16.79 -2.75 13.86
C SER A 203 -15.60 -3.47 14.52
N ARG A 204 -15.87 -4.48 15.33
CA ARG A 204 -14.84 -5.29 15.99
C ARG A 204 -14.09 -6.15 14.98
N GLU A 205 -14.82 -6.91 14.14
CA GLU A 205 -14.22 -7.75 13.09
C GLU A 205 -13.41 -6.93 12.10
N PHE A 206 -13.94 -5.79 11.67
CA PHE A 206 -13.24 -4.88 10.76
C PHE A 206 -11.93 -4.38 11.38
N LYS A 207 -11.98 -3.88 12.62
CA LYS A 207 -10.78 -3.39 13.31
C LYS A 207 -9.77 -4.49 13.55
N HIS A 208 -10.21 -5.70 13.90
CA HIS A 208 -9.35 -6.85 14.11
C HIS A 208 -8.63 -7.25 12.81
N THR A 209 -9.38 -7.34 11.70
CA THR A 209 -8.84 -7.81 10.41
C THR A 209 -8.05 -6.71 9.69
N VAL A 210 -8.61 -5.48 9.60
CA VAL A 210 -7.99 -4.39 8.82
C VAL A 210 -6.96 -3.61 9.65
N GLY A 211 -7.00 -3.72 10.98
CA GLY A 211 -6.10 -3.03 11.91
C GLY A 211 -6.44 -1.56 12.16
N CYS A 212 -7.51 -1.03 11.57
CA CYS A 212 -8.02 0.32 11.84
C CYS A 212 -9.55 0.35 11.89
N GLY A 213 -10.13 1.41 12.45
CA GLY A 213 -11.58 1.56 12.52
C GLY A 213 -12.21 1.85 11.16
N ILE A 214 -13.51 1.49 11.01
CA ILE A 214 -14.30 1.69 9.79
C ILE A 214 -14.23 3.15 9.31
N TRP A 215 -14.37 4.13 10.22
CA TRP A 215 -14.31 5.55 9.86
C TRP A 215 -12.92 6.02 9.45
N ASP A 216 -11.88 5.51 10.09
CA ASP A 216 -10.49 5.81 9.73
C ASP A 216 -10.17 5.31 8.32
N TYR A 217 -10.58 4.07 8.03
CA TYR A 217 -10.51 3.50 6.69
C TYR A 217 -11.27 4.35 5.66
N THR A 218 -12.54 4.69 5.94
CA THR A 218 -13.38 5.49 5.05
C THR A 218 -12.77 6.86 4.75
N ILE A 219 -12.24 7.53 5.78
CA ILE A 219 -11.58 8.84 5.61
C ILE A 219 -10.36 8.71 4.70
N ARG A 220 -9.53 7.68 4.88
CA ARG A 220 -8.38 7.44 3.99
C ARG A 220 -8.83 7.25 2.54
N LYS A 221 -9.81 6.40 2.31
CA LYS A 221 -10.35 6.15 0.95
C LYS A 221 -10.92 7.41 0.32
N ARG A 222 -11.65 8.24 1.09
CA ARG A 222 -12.17 9.54 0.62
C ARG A 222 -11.07 10.53 0.27
N VAL A 223 -9.99 10.60 1.06
CA VAL A 223 -8.83 11.46 0.76
C VAL A 223 -8.17 11.05 -0.54
N PHE A 224 -7.93 9.76 -0.75
CA PHE A 224 -7.34 9.27 -2.01
C PHE A 224 -8.28 9.44 -3.19
N SER A 225 -9.59 9.28 -3.01
CA SER A 225 -10.59 9.58 -4.04
C SER A 225 -10.53 11.06 -4.45
N ALA A 226 -10.51 11.98 -3.48
CA ALA A 226 -10.37 13.41 -3.76
C ALA A 226 -9.06 13.72 -4.50
N GLN A 227 -7.95 13.11 -4.11
CA GLN A 227 -6.66 13.28 -4.80
C GLN A 227 -6.73 12.83 -6.26
N GLN A 228 -7.32 11.67 -6.54
CA GLN A 228 -7.49 11.17 -7.91
C GLN A 228 -8.38 12.11 -8.75
N LEU A 229 -9.43 12.67 -8.16
CA LEU A 229 -10.28 13.65 -8.82
C LEU A 229 -9.51 14.94 -9.17
N MET A 230 -8.65 15.44 -8.28
CA MET A 230 -7.78 16.60 -8.57
C MET A 230 -6.75 16.27 -9.66
N TYR A 231 -6.19 15.09 -9.67
CA TYR A 231 -5.23 14.64 -10.67
C TYR A 231 -5.88 14.38 -12.03
N SER A 232 -7.19 14.10 -12.07
CA SER A 232 -7.98 14.04 -13.32
C SER A 232 -8.42 15.42 -13.83
N GLY A 233 -7.98 16.52 -13.18
CA GLY A 233 -8.22 17.88 -13.61
C GLY A 233 -9.38 18.59 -12.91
N LYS A 234 -10.10 17.94 -11.98
CA LYS A 234 -11.14 18.59 -11.19
C LYS A 234 -10.56 19.64 -10.24
N SER A 235 -11.36 20.68 -9.95
CA SER A 235 -11.03 21.65 -8.92
C SER A 235 -11.02 21.03 -7.53
N ILE A 236 -10.34 21.66 -6.58
CA ILE A 236 -10.31 21.21 -5.17
C ILE A 236 -11.73 21.16 -4.59
N THR A 237 -12.58 22.12 -4.94
CA THR A 237 -13.97 22.18 -4.49
C THR A 237 -14.79 21.01 -5.03
N GLU A 238 -14.67 20.70 -6.32
CA GLU A 238 -15.33 19.53 -6.92
C GLU A 238 -14.82 18.22 -6.32
N ALA A 239 -13.51 18.09 -6.13
CA ALA A 239 -12.91 16.91 -5.51
C ALA A 239 -13.39 16.72 -4.07
N PHE A 240 -13.44 17.79 -3.28
CA PHE A 240 -13.99 17.78 -1.93
C PHE A 240 -15.45 17.33 -1.90
N THR A 241 -16.31 17.93 -2.71
CA THR A 241 -17.76 17.64 -2.70
C THR A 241 -18.06 16.22 -3.21
N SER A 242 -17.30 15.74 -4.21
CA SER A 242 -17.49 14.43 -4.83
C SER A 242 -16.84 13.28 -4.05
N SER A 243 -16.03 13.56 -3.03
CA SER A 243 -15.37 12.53 -2.21
C SER A 243 -16.08 12.21 -0.90
N GLY A 244 -17.28 12.76 -0.69
CA GLY A 244 -18.16 12.42 0.44
C GLY A 244 -17.82 13.09 1.77
N PHE A 245 -16.95 14.10 1.80
CA PHE A 245 -16.75 14.94 2.97
C PHE A 245 -17.90 15.94 3.14
N ASN A 246 -18.30 16.17 4.41
CA ASN A 246 -19.41 17.06 4.73
C ASN A 246 -18.98 18.52 4.94
N ASP A 247 -17.72 18.73 5.38
CA ASP A 247 -17.18 20.06 5.59
C ASP A 247 -15.72 20.14 5.14
N TYR A 248 -15.35 21.32 4.63
CA TYR A 248 -14.03 21.55 4.06
C TYR A 248 -12.90 21.50 5.10
N SER A 249 -13.16 21.90 6.34
CA SER A 249 -12.14 21.90 7.39
C SER A 249 -11.74 20.48 7.77
N THR A 250 -12.70 19.56 7.86
CA THR A 250 -12.45 18.13 8.08
C THR A 250 -11.72 17.51 6.90
N PHE A 251 -12.13 17.82 5.66
CA PHE A 251 -11.41 17.40 4.46
C PHE A 251 -9.95 17.88 4.49
N TYR A 252 -9.71 19.18 4.65
CA TYR A 252 -8.38 19.77 4.63
C TYR A 252 -7.44 19.16 5.69
N ARG A 253 -7.92 19.01 6.94
CA ARG A 253 -7.13 18.43 8.03
C ARG A 253 -6.74 16.96 7.74
N ASN A 254 -7.71 16.16 7.30
CA ASN A 254 -7.45 14.75 6.99
C ASN A 254 -6.56 14.61 5.75
N TYR A 255 -6.78 15.42 4.72
CA TYR A 255 -5.95 15.43 3.52
C TYR A 255 -4.49 15.71 3.89
N LYS A 256 -4.23 16.82 4.61
CA LYS A 256 -2.87 17.18 5.04
C LYS A 256 -2.24 16.11 5.94
N LYS A 257 -3.02 15.48 6.83
CA LYS A 257 -2.54 14.40 7.71
C LYS A 257 -2.13 13.15 6.92
N ILE A 258 -2.89 12.78 5.89
CA ILE A 258 -2.73 11.51 5.15
C ILE A 258 -1.73 11.67 4.00
N ILE A 259 -1.81 12.78 3.26
CA ILE A 259 -0.97 13.04 2.08
C ILE A 259 0.34 13.76 2.46
N GLY A 260 0.39 14.42 3.63
CA GLY A 260 1.56 15.17 4.10
C GLY A 260 1.60 16.63 3.64
N GLN A 261 0.77 17.03 2.69
CA GLN A 261 0.70 18.40 2.13
C GLN A 261 -0.74 18.86 1.93
N SER A 262 -0.95 20.17 1.72
CA SER A 262 -2.29 20.69 1.49
C SER A 262 -2.84 20.26 0.12
N PRO A 263 -4.19 20.21 -0.06
CA PRO A 263 -4.78 19.90 -1.36
C PRO A 263 -4.30 20.83 -2.49
N SER A 264 -4.04 22.11 -2.16
CA SER A 264 -3.61 23.09 -3.16
C SER A 264 -2.14 22.90 -3.57
N ASP A 265 -1.26 22.58 -2.60
CA ASP A 265 0.15 22.34 -2.89
C ASP A 265 0.33 21.05 -3.68
N ASP A 266 -0.38 19.99 -3.27
CA ASP A 266 -0.38 18.70 -3.97
C ASP A 266 -0.86 18.83 -5.43
N SER A 267 -2.00 19.52 -5.66
CA SER A 267 -2.53 19.76 -7.00
C SER A 267 -1.58 20.59 -7.87
N LYS A 268 -0.92 21.61 -7.31
CA LYS A 268 0.07 22.42 -8.05
C LYS A 268 1.29 21.57 -8.45
N LYS A 269 1.84 20.83 -7.50
CA LYS A 269 2.99 19.96 -7.73
C LYS A 269 2.71 18.93 -8.82
N PHE A 270 1.55 18.27 -8.77
CA PHE A 270 1.14 17.31 -9.79
C PHE A 270 1.04 17.94 -11.19
N ARG A 271 0.41 19.14 -11.32
CA ARG A 271 0.30 19.83 -12.62
C ARG A 271 1.65 20.23 -13.18
N GLN A 272 2.60 20.64 -12.33
CA GLN A 272 3.95 20.99 -12.75
C GLN A 272 4.72 19.75 -13.23
N SER A 273 4.55 18.59 -12.57
CA SER A 273 5.20 17.34 -13.01
C SER A 273 4.68 16.84 -14.35
N VAL A 274 3.39 17.07 -14.67
CA VAL A 274 2.79 16.69 -15.96
C VAL A 274 3.21 17.63 -17.11
N GLN A 275 3.52 18.90 -16.81
CA GLN A 275 3.95 19.88 -17.82
C GLN A 275 5.43 19.76 -18.19
N ASN A 276 6.24 19.17 -17.33
CA ASN A 276 7.69 19.01 -17.52
C ASN A 276 8.08 17.66 -18.13
N ASN A 277 7.12 16.79 -18.41
CA ASN A 277 7.26 15.50 -19.11
C ASN A 277 6.61 15.57 -20.50
#